data_62b71e50399cefc3aca06c020f860d18
#
_entry.id   62b71e50399cefc3aca06c020f860d18
#
_cell.length_a   1.000
_cell.length_b   1.000
_cell.length_c   1.000
_cell.angle_alpha   90.00
_cell.angle_beta   90.00
_cell.angle_gamma   90.00
#
_symmetry.space_group_name_H-M   'P 1'
#
loop_
_entity.id
_entity.type
_entity.pdbx_description
1 polymer ?
#
loop_
_entity_poly.entity_id
_entity_poly.type
_entity_poly.pdbx_seq_one_letter_code
_entity_poly.pdbx_strand_id
1 'polypeptide(L)'
;HVLSDTEDLPGSVGTDMRYERLSTDRSDCRLSFAAPVGLLLSCNHVYSQYVFIDDAQEILQRMEKTSRNMLSLSKYSRSNAVNYEWAEMYLDEAHTKGLVPVRCHCNVLAWAEDEEELRRIKNDTGSQLALMGCVPHYNTIDTPVLYWSGIPGNAGDFPAEESFYTFLEQAVCLFASETNYRSSPSPFGIRMTDRQSGVPLHLDISDLPMRKGIITNRNKFILGPSGSGKSFFTNHLVRQYYEQGTHILLVDTGNSYQGLCSLIHDRTHGEDGIYITYEEDNPIAFNPFYTDSGEFDVEKRESIKTLILTLWKREDEAPRRSEEVALSGAVNAYIRRITENRDVRPDFNGFYEFVRDDYRRMIEEKKVREKDFDIDGFLNVLEPFYRGGDYDFLLNSDKELDLTNKRFIVFELDNISGNKVLLPVVTLIIMETFIAKMRRLKGIRKMILIEECWKALMSANMSEYIKYLFKTVRKYFGEAVVVTQEVDDIISSPVVKEAIINNSDCKILLDQRKYMNKFDHIQRLLGLTDKERGQILSINQANHPGRFYREVWIGLGGTQSAVYATEVSDEEYAVYTTEESEKLELQKLAKELGGNLELAVKRIAEMRRERKRSNGKA
;
A
#
# COMPACT_ATOMS: atom_id res chain seq x y z
N HIS A 1 16.21 -4.37 33.22
CA HIS A 1 16.24 -5.83 33.16
C HIS A 1 17.60 -6.30 32.70
N VAL A 2 18.16 -7.27 33.39
CA VAL A 2 19.52 -7.76 33.19
C VAL A 2 19.50 -9.29 33.04
N LEU A 3 20.27 -9.80 32.10
CA LEU A 3 20.57 -11.21 31.90
C LEU A 3 22.09 -11.36 32.01
N SER A 4 22.58 -11.66 33.22
CA SER A 4 24.01 -11.73 33.54
C SER A 4 24.44 -13.08 34.09
N ASP A 5 23.50 -13.96 34.36
CA ASP A 5 23.74 -15.31 34.84
C ASP A 5 23.11 -16.37 33.94
N THR A 6 23.64 -17.57 33.96
CA THR A 6 23.06 -18.74 33.28
C THR A 6 21.66 -19.08 33.80
N GLU A 7 21.38 -18.79 35.07
CA GLU A 7 20.06 -18.98 35.66
C GLU A 7 18.98 -18.03 35.11
N ASP A 8 19.40 -16.91 34.51
CA ASP A 8 18.50 -15.95 33.85
C ASP A 8 18.00 -16.46 32.49
N LEU A 9 18.63 -17.48 31.94
CA LEU A 9 18.40 -17.99 30.60
C LEU A 9 17.63 -19.32 30.62
N PRO A 10 16.87 -19.65 29.54
CA PRO A 10 16.25 -20.96 29.44
C PRO A 10 17.31 -22.05 29.21
N GLY A 11 16.97 -23.28 29.57
CA GLY A 11 17.87 -24.44 29.42
C GLY A 11 18.29 -24.77 28.00
N SER A 12 17.67 -24.13 27.00
CA SER A 12 18.07 -24.21 25.60
C SER A 12 17.66 -22.94 24.86
N VAL A 13 18.50 -22.51 23.92
CA VAL A 13 18.22 -21.42 22.98
C VAL A 13 18.28 -21.96 21.55
N GLY A 14 17.39 -21.49 20.70
CA GLY A 14 17.31 -21.89 19.30
C GLY A 14 17.51 -20.72 18.35
N THR A 15 17.72 -21.00 17.09
CA THR A 15 17.89 -20.00 16.04
C THR A 15 16.57 -19.36 15.63
N ASP A 16 15.44 -20.02 15.90
CA ASP A 16 14.11 -19.57 15.54
C ASP A 16 13.06 -19.93 16.60
N MET A 17 12.05 -19.08 16.73
CA MET A 17 10.90 -19.31 17.59
C MET A 17 9.59 -19.00 16.84
N ARG A 18 8.52 -19.66 17.27
CA ARG A 18 7.16 -19.37 16.81
C ARG A 18 6.45 -18.49 17.84
N TYR A 19 5.90 -17.37 17.38
CA TYR A 19 5.11 -16.46 18.20
C TYR A 19 3.66 -16.41 17.74
N GLU A 20 2.75 -16.82 18.61
CA GLU A 20 1.31 -16.80 18.32
C GLU A 20 0.76 -15.38 18.12
N ARG A 21 1.36 -14.35 18.73
CA ARG A 21 0.95 -12.95 18.54
C ARG A 21 1.23 -12.40 17.13
N LEU A 22 2.18 -12.97 16.40
CA LEU A 22 2.57 -12.56 15.06
C LEU A 22 2.26 -13.63 14.00
N SER A 23 1.87 -14.82 14.43
CA SER A 23 1.43 -15.91 13.56
C SER A 23 0.06 -16.40 14.02
N THR A 24 -0.78 -16.80 13.08
CA THR A 24 -2.01 -17.54 13.39
C THR A 24 -1.68 -19.03 13.53
N ASP A 25 -2.58 -19.81 14.08
CA ASP A 25 -2.46 -21.28 14.18
C ASP A 25 -2.21 -21.98 12.82
N ARG A 26 -2.42 -21.26 11.74
CA ARG A 26 -2.25 -21.74 10.37
C ARG A 26 -0.97 -21.26 9.68
N SER A 27 -0.12 -20.52 10.37
CA SER A 27 1.10 -19.96 9.80
C SER A 27 2.34 -20.51 10.51
N ASP A 28 3.31 -20.97 9.72
CA ASP A 28 4.64 -21.38 10.19
C ASP A 28 5.64 -20.21 10.21
N CYS A 29 5.15 -19.02 10.56
CA CYS A 29 6.04 -17.86 10.68
C CYS A 29 7.01 -18.08 11.83
N ARG A 30 8.30 -18.26 11.50
CA ARG A 30 9.38 -18.41 12.46
C ARG A 30 10.13 -17.09 12.60
N LEU A 31 10.44 -16.74 13.83
CA LEU A 31 11.15 -15.52 14.17
C LEU A 31 12.41 -15.91 14.95
N SER A 32 13.38 -15.01 15.04
CA SER A 32 14.56 -15.22 15.88
C SER A 32 14.18 -15.36 17.35
N PHE A 33 15.04 -16.03 18.12
CA PHE A 33 14.83 -16.25 19.56
C PHE A 33 14.59 -14.95 20.33
N ALA A 34 15.33 -13.88 20.01
CA ALA A 34 15.22 -12.57 20.66
C ALA A 34 14.19 -11.62 20.01
N ALA A 35 13.37 -12.10 19.07
CA ALA A 35 12.35 -11.29 18.42
C ALA A 35 11.36 -10.58 19.36
N PRO A 36 10.95 -11.14 20.53
CA PRO A 36 10.09 -10.42 21.47
C PRO A 36 10.66 -9.08 21.90
N VAL A 37 11.96 -9.00 22.14
CA VAL A 37 12.62 -7.74 22.52
C VAL A 37 12.66 -6.78 21.35
N GLY A 38 12.94 -7.27 20.12
CA GLY A 38 13.04 -6.44 18.94
C GLY A 38 11.70 -5.98 18.35
N LEU A 39 10.64 -6.81 18.44
CA LEU A 39 9.36 -6.57 17.77
C LEU A 39 8.20 -6.25 18.69
N LEU A 40 8.20 -6.74 19.94
CA LEU A 40 7.02 -6.66 20.80
C LEU A 40 7.12 -5.61 21.90
N LEU A 41 8.27 -4.98 22.10
CA LEU A 41 8.41 -3.85 23.01
C LEU A 41 7.98 -2.56 22.33
N SER A 42 6.85 -1.99 22.77
CA SER A 42 6.27 -0.74 22.25
C SER A 42 6.68 0.51 23.06
N CYS A 43 7.86 0.51 23.63
CA CYS A 43 8.40 1.60 24.45
C CYS A 43 9.78 2.04 23.93
N ASN A 44 10.23 3.19 24.42
CA ASN A 44 11.61 3.62 24.22
C ASN A 44 12.54 2.71 25.02
N HIS A 45 13.41 2.00 24.32
CA HIS A 45 14.35 1.09 24.96
C HIS A 45 15.63 0.92 24.16
N VAL A 46 16.66 0.46 24.83
CA VAL A 46 17.91 -0.02 24.25
C VAL A 46 18.13 -1.44 24.72
N TYR A 47 18.18 -2.39 23.80
CA TYR A 47 18.63 -3.75 24.05
C TYR A 47 20.13 -3.81 23.75
N SER A 48 20.94 -4.05 24.78
CA SER A 48 22.38 -4.18 24.67
C SER A 48 22.80 -5.63 24.81
N GLN A 49 23.65 -6.07 23.93
CA GLN A 49 24.25 -7.40 23.97
C GLN A 49 25.77 -7.29 23.87
N TYR A 50 26.44 -7.92 24.79
CA TYR A 50 27.90 -7.98 24.86
C TYR A 50 28.32 -9.43 24.63
N VAL A 51 29.25 -9.63 23.72
CA VAL A 51 29.89 -10.92 23.46
C VAL A 51 31.40 -10.69 23.53
N PHE A 52 32.03 -11.23 24.56
CA PHE A 52 33.47 -11.14 24.77
C PHE A 52 34.14 -12.40 24.22
N ILE A 53 34.94 -12.24 23.19
CA ILE A 53 35.71 -13.33 22.58
C ILE A 53 37.09 -13.33 23.25
N ASP A 54 37.19 -14.06 24.33
CA ASP A 54 38.42 -14.24 25.10
C ASP A 54 39.21 -15.44 24.57
N ASP A 55 40.38 -15.74 25.12
CA ASP A 55 41.12 -16.96 24.81
C ASP A 55 40.35 -18.22 25.25
N ALA A 56 39.92 -19.01 24.28
CA ALA A 56 39.10 -20.18 24.52
C ALA A 56 39.79 -21.21 25.43
N GLN A 57 41.11 -21.37 25.31
CA GLN A 57 41.87 -22.31 26.15
C GLN A 57 41.90 -21.83 27.60
N GLU A 58 42.07 -20.54 27.82
CA GLU A 58 42.08 -19.97 29.17
C GLU A 58 40.70 -20.11 29.83
N ILE A 59 39.61 -19.88 29.08
CA ILE A 59 38.23 -20.10 29.59
C ILE A 59 38.05 -21.57 29.99
N LEU A 60 38.40 -22.52 29.14
CA LEU A 60 38.22 -23.95 29.44
C LEU A 60 39.06 -24.40 30.64
N GLN A 61 40.32 -23.95 30.73
CA GLN A 61 41.17 -24.26 31.90
C GLN A 61 40.59 -23.69 33.21
N ARG A 62 40.00 -22.46 33.13
CA ARG A 62 39.34 -21.85 34.29
C ARG A 62 38.08 -22.64 34.69
N MET A 63 37.30 -23.08 33.69
CA MET A 63 36.11 -23.90 33.91
C MET A 63 36.47 -25.27 34.50
N GLU A 64 37.50 -25.95 33.98
CA GLU A 64 38.01 -27.22 34.57
C GLU A 64 38.44 -27.05 36.03
N LYS A 65 39.12 -25.93 36.35
CA LYS A 65 39.53 -25.66 37.74
C LYS A 65 38.31 -25.44 38.63
N THR A 66 37.30 -24.72 38.12
CA THR A 66 36.04 -24.47 38.82
C THR A 66 35.26 -25.77 39.06
N SER A 67 35.14 -26.62 38.04
CA SER A 67 34.52 -27.95 38.13
C SER A 67 35.16 -28.81 39.22
N ARG A 68 36.51 -28.91 39.24
CA ARG A 68 37.24 -29.66 40.29
C ARG A 68 36.97 -29.12 41.68
N ASN A 69 36.87 -27.79 41.85
CA ASN A 69 36.53 -27.17 43.15
C ASN A 69 35.10 -27.52 43.58
N MET A 70 34.16 -27.44 42.64
CA MET A 70 32.75 -27.78 42.91
C MET A 70 32.58 -29.25 43.24
N LEU A 71 33.29 -30.16 42.57
CA LEU A 71 33.31 -31.58 42.90
C LEU A 71 33.77 -31.82 44.33
N SER A 72 34.82 -31.12 44.77
CA SER A 72 35.32 -31.27 46.15
C SER A 72 34.32 -30.81 47.20
N LEU A 73 33.51 -29.83 46.89
CA LEU A 73 32.48 -29.21 47.74
C LEU A 73 31.10 -29.84 47.56
N SER A 74 30.89 -30.69 46.59
CA SER A 74 29.58 -31.31 46.25
C SER A 74 28.99 -32.13 47.42
N LYS A 75 29.84 -32.71 48.23
CA LYS A 75 29.44 -33.48 49.45
C LYS A 75 28.78 -32.60 50.53
N TYR A 76 29.05 -31.30 50.52
CA TYR A 76 28.58 -30.35 51.53
C TYR A 76 27.41 -29.47 51.06
N SER A 77 27.19 -29.38 49.79
CA SER A 77 26.13 -28.55 49.21
C SER A 77 25.60 -29.18 47.92
N ARG A 78 24.25 -29.32 47.88
CA ARG A 78 23.56 -29.80 46.68
C ARG A 78 23.72 -28.83 45.49
N SER A 79 23.79 -27.52 45.75
CA SER A 79 24.04 -26.50 44.75
C SER A 79 25.40 -26.75 44.06
N ASN A 80 26.47 -27.03 44.86
CA ASN A 80 27.78 -27.34 44.28
C ASN A 80 27.78 -28.64 43.45
N ALA A 81 26.93 -29.60 43.80
CA ALA A 81 26.81 -30.83 43.00
C ALA A 81 26.14 -30.54 41.65
N VAL A 82 25.08 -29.72 41.62
CA VAL A 82 24.38 -29.30 40.39
C VAL A 82 25.31 -28.44 39.51
N ASN A 83 26.00 -27.50 40.11
CA ASN A 83 26.95 -26.64 39.39
C ASN A 83 28.16 -27.44 38.82
N TYR A 84 28.59 -28.50 39.51
CA TYR A 84 29.58 -29.42 38.97
C TYR A 84 29.06 -30.13 37.73
N GLU A 85 27.82 -30.67 37.77
CA GLU A 85 27.22 -31.34 36.59
C GLU A 85 27.10 -30.37 35.40
N TRP A 86 26.71 -29.14 35.62
CA TRP A 86 26.64 -28.15 34.55
C TRP A 86 28.02 -27.78 33.97
N ALA A 87 29.02 -27.63 34.83
CA ALA A 87 30.40 -27.37 34.37
C ALA A 87 30.95 -28.52 33.54
N GLU A 88 30.69 -29.79 33.92
CA GLU A 88 31.08 -30.95 33.14
C GLU A 88 30.34 -30.99 31.78
N MET A 89 29.03 -30.74 31.77
CA MET A 89 28.28 -30.68 30.52
C MET A 89 28.83 -29.61 29.56
N TYR A 90 29.18 -28.45 30.10
CA TYR A 90 29.77 -27.36 29.31
C TYR A 90 31.14 -27.78 28.72
N LEU A 91 32.00 -28.40 29.49
CA LEU A 91 33.28 -28.88 29.06
C LEU A 91 33.16 -30.01 28.01
N ASP A 92 32.25 -30.95 28.23
CA ASP A 92 31.94 -32.03 27.31
C ASP A 92 31.44 -31.49 25.95
N GLU A 93 30.56 -30.51 25.95
CA GLU A 93 30.07 -29.89 24.72
C GLU A 93 31.18 -29.12 23.99
N ALA A 94 32.00 -28.36 24.72
CA ALA A 94 33.11 -27.63 24.16
C ALA A 94 34.09 -28.58 23.44
N HIS A 95 34.46 -29.70 24.09
CA HIS A 95 35.44 -30.67 23.55
C HIS A 95 34.85 -31.56 22.47
N THR A 96 33.61 -32.04 22.63
CA THR A 96 32.99 -32.98 21.68
C THR A 96 32.50 -32.32 20.41
N LYS A 97 31.91 -31.12 20.53
CA LYS A 97 31.33 -30.39 19.39
C LYS A 97 32.25 -29.30 18.84
N GLY A 98 33.38 -29.03 19.50
CA GLY A 98 34.31 -27.98 19.10
C GLY A 98 33.71 -26.57 19.14
N LEU A 99 32.78 -26.31 20.08
CA LEU A 99 32.11 -25.01 20.22
C LEU A 99 33.08 -23.98 20.79
N VAL A 100 32.94 -22.73 20.35
CA VAL A 100 33.78 -21.61 20.79
C VAL A 100 33.24 -21.00 22.06
N PRO A 101 33.92 -21.10 23.21
CA PRO A 101 33.51 -20.50 24.47
C PRO A 101 33.63 -18.98 24.40
N VAL A 102 32.61 -18.30 24.90
CA VAL A 102 32.53 -16.82 25.00
C VAL A 102 31.90 -16.41 26.32
N ARG A 103 32.13 -15.17 26.74
CA ARG A 103 31.35 -14.54 27.80
C ARG A 103 30.29 -13.66 27.16
N CYS A 104 29.09 -13.68 27.74
CA CYS A 104 27.98 -12.93 27.20
C CYS A 104 27.24 -12.17 28.31
N HIS A 105 26.63 -11.07 27.95
CA HIS A 105 25.71 -10.30 28.77
C HIS A 105 24.64 -9.68 27.91
N CYS A 106 23.41 -9.64 28.39
CA CYS A 106 22.31 -8.93 27.74
C CYS A 106 21.57 -8.08 28.76
N ASN A 107 21.20 -6.87 28.35
CA ASN A 107 20.31 -6.05 29.16
C ASN A 107 19.33 -5.23 28.31
N VAL A 108 18.22 -4.85 28.92
CA VAL A 108 17.22 -3.95 28.37
C VAL A 108 17.12 -2.73 29.28
N LEU A 109 17.54 -1.59 28.76
CA LEU A 109 17.33 -0.29 29.35
C LEU A 109 16.07 0.33 28.73
N ALA A 110 15.06 0.61 29.54
CA ALA A 110 13.84 1.27 29.11
C ALA A 110 13.57 2.50 29.97
N TRP A 111 12.93 3.52 29.42
CA TRP A 111 12.64 4.77 30.14
C TRP A 111 11.27 5.34 29.75
N ALA A 112 10.72 6.15 30.63
CA ALA A 112 9.47 6.88 30.46
C ALA A 112 9.57 8.25 31.14
N GLU A 113 8.62 9.15 30.84
CA GLU A 113 8.54 10.49 31.42
C GLU A 113 7.83 10.50 32.78
N ASP A 114 6.95 9.52 33.05
CA ASP A 114 6.23 9.39 34.30
C ASP A 114 6.40 8.01 34.94
N GLU A 115 6.12 7.93 36.25
CA GLU A 115 6.33 6.73 37.05
C GLU A 115 5.32 5.62 36.75
N GLU A 116 4.09 5.95 36.38
CA GLU A 116 3.04 4.98 36.08
C GLU A 116 3.35 4.28 34.72
N GLU A 117 3.75 5.07 33.72
CA GLU A 117 4.21 4.52 32.46
C GLU A 117 5.46 3.67 32.64
N LEU A 118 6.41 4.10 33.47
CA LEU A 118 7.62 3.32 33.77
C LEU A 118 7.29 1.97 34.41
N ARG A 119 6.31 1.91 35.31
CA ARG A 119 5.86 0.63 35.89
C ARG A 119 5.26 -0.29 34.83
N ARG A 120 4.44 0.26 33.91
CA ARG A 120 3.87 -0.51 32.82
C ARG A 120 4.97 -1.07 31.91
N ILE A 121 5.89 -0.23 31.48
CA ILE A 121 7.03 -0.61 30.63
C ILE A 121 7.89 -1.68 31.29
N LYS A 122 8.14 -1.56 32.60
CA LYS A 122 8.88 -2.56 33.37
C LYS A 122 8.20 -3.94 33.31
N ASN A 123 6.88 -3.98 33.49
CA ASN A 123 6.11 -5.23 33.43
C ASN A 123 6.08 -5.80 31.98
N ASP A 124 5.87 -4.93 30.99
CA ASP A 124 5.85 -5.34 29.58
C ASP A 124 7.22 -5.92 29.16
N THR A 125 8.31 -5.27 29.54
CA THR A 125 9.67 -5.76 29.25
C THR A 125 9.91 -7.13 29.90
N GLY A 126 9.53 -7.29 31.16
CA GLY A 126 9.62 -8.59 31.84
C GLY A 126 8.78 -9.67 31.16
N SER A 127 7.60 -9.32 30.69
CA SER A 127 6.72 -10.24 29.95
C SER A 127 7.33 -10.68 28.60
N GLN A 128 7.98 -9.77 27.88
CA GLN A 128 8.63 -10.12 26.61
C GLN A 128 9.86 -11.03 26.84
N LEU A 129 10.64 -10.76 27.88
CA LEU A 129 11.75 -11.65 28.26
C LEU A 129 11.26 -13.02 28.75
N ALA A 130 10.15 -13.06 29.48
CA ALA A 130 9.52 -14.33 29.86
C ALA A 130 9.02 -15.15 28.67
N LEU A 131 8.58 -14.51 27.56
CA LEU A 131 8.26 -15.22 26.31
C LEU A 131 9.48 -15.91 25.70
N MET A 132 10.68 -15.41 25.95
CA MET A 132 11.93 -16.07 25.58
C MET A 132 12.34 -17.17 26.56
N GLY A 133 11.55 -17.41 27.62
CA GLY A 133 11.91 -18.32 28.70
C GLY A 133 12.96 -17.76 29.65
N CYS A 134 13.28 -16.47 29.57
CA CYS A 134 14.25 -15.81 30.44
C CYS A 134 13.58 -15.37 31.75
N VAL A 135 14.35 -15.39 32.86
CA VAL A 135 13.95 -14.90 34.19
C VAL A 135 14.88 -13.75 34.56
N PRO A 136 14.67 -12.56 34.02
CA PRO A 136 15.60 -11.44 34.21
C PRO A 136 15.53 -10.92 35.64
N HIS A 137 16.66 -10.48 36.16
CA HIS A 137 16.73 -9.79 37.43
C HIS A 137 16.87 -8.27 37.26
N TYR A 138 16.62 -7.54 38.35
CA TYR A 138 16.84 -6.10 38.38
C TYR A 138 18.14 -5.84 39.12
N ASN A 139 19.14 -5.38 38.42
CA ASN A 139 20.36 -4.92 39.06
C ASN A 139 20.22 -3.45 39.45
N THR A 140 20.32 -3.14 40.73
CA THR A 140 20.21 -1.79 41.29
C THR A 140 21.56 -1.21 41.68
N ILE A 141 22.57 -2.05 41.91
CA ILE A 141 23.91 -1.65 42.39
C ILE A 141 24.77 -1.27 41.17
N ASP A 142 24.85 -2.14 40.17
CA ASP A 142 25.72 -1.97 39.02
C ASP A 142 25.04 -1.26 37.81
N THR A 143 23.76 -0.87 38.00
CA THR A 143 23.01 -0.13 36.96
C THR A 143 23.79 1.09 36.38
N PRO A 144 24.45 1.96 37.18
CA PRO A 144 25.21 3.08 36.64
C PRO A 144 26.40 2.64 35.78
N VAL A 145 27.09 1.57 36.15
CA VAL A 145 28.25 1.05 35.39
C VAL A 145 27.78 0.37 34.11
N LEU A 146 26.70 -0.40 34.18
CA LEU A 146 26.07 -1.01 32.99
C LEU A 146 25.55 0.05 32.03
N TYR A 147 24.94 1.13 32.54
CA TYR A 147 24.53 2.24 31.71
C TYR A 147 25.74 2.93 31.05
N TRP A 148 26.80 3.20 31.80
CA TRP A 148 28.04 3.80 31.29
C TRP A 148 28.69 2.95 30.22
N SER A 149 28.80 1.64 30.45
CA SER A 149 29.36 0.68 29.52
C SER A 149 28.51 0.51 28.25
N GLY A 150 27.20 0.80 28.32
CA GLY A 150 26.27 0.79 27.20
C GLY A 150 26.45 1.96 26.23
N ILE A 151 27.17 3.00 26.62
CA ILE A 151 27.51 4.13 25.75
C ILE A 151 28.60 3.67 24.76
N PRO A 152 28.42 3.86 23.45
CA PRO A 152 29.42 3.44 22.47
C PRO A 152 30.82 4.01 22.76
N GLY A 153 31.80 3.12 22.85
CA GLY A 153 33.20 3.45 23.21
C GLY A 153 33.59 3.06 24.64
N ASN A 154 32.65 2.83 25.54
CA ASN A 154 32.93 2.55 26.97
C ASN A 154 32.84 1.05 27.32
N ALA A 155 32.71 0.16 26.34
CA ALA A 155 32.58 -1.28 26.58
C ALA A 155 33.78 -1.89 27.34
N GLY A 156 34.93 -1.23 27.36
CA GLY A 156 36.11 -1.62 28.15
C GLY A 156 35.92 -1.54 29.67
N ASP A 157 34.98 -0.73 30.13
CA ASP A 157 34.65 -0.55 31.55
C ASP A 157 33.58 -1.54 32.04
N PHE A 158 33.18 -2.49 31.18
CA PHE A 158 32.14 -3.48 31.51
C PHE A 158 32.59 -4.40 32.65
N PRO A 159 31.79 -4.56 33.73
CA PRO A 159 32.13 -5.43 34.86
C PRO A 159 32.11 -6.90 34.44
N ALA A 160 33.24 -7.59 34.61
CA ALA A 160 33.41 -8.97 34.18
C ALA A 160 32.47 -9.95 34.90
N GLU A 161 32.13 -9.65 36.14
CA GLU A 161 31.20 -10.39 36.98
C GLU A 161 29.75 -10.37 36.49
N GLU A 162 29.37 -9.35 35.73
CA GLU A 162 28.05 -9.24 35.11
C GLU A 162 27.96 -9.99 33.76
N SER A 163 28.78 -11.02 33.57
CA SER A 163 28.80 -11.84 32.37
C SER A 163 28.75 -13.33 32.67
N PHE A 164 28.02 -14.08 31.86
CA PHE A 164 27.94 -15.53 31.94
C PHE A 164 28.72 -16.21 30.81
N TYR A 165 29.17 -17.42 31.04
CA TYR A 165 29.83 -18.24 30.04
C TYR A 165 28.80 -18.99 29.20
N THR A 166 28.99 -18.94 27.87
CA THR A 166 28.20 -19.67 26.89
C THR A 166 29.06 -19.98 25.66
N PHE A 167 28.46 -20.47 24.60
CA PHE A 167 29.13 -20.66 23.32
C PHE A 167 28.69 -19.60 22.31
N LEU A 168 29.54 -19.33 21.31
CA LEU A 168 29.25 -18.31 20.30
C LEU A 168 27.94 -18.56 19.57
N GLU A 169 27.63 -19.83 19.29
CA GLU A 169 26.39 -20.24 18.63
C GLU A 169 25.15 -19.87 19.45
N GLN A 170 25.19 -20.06 20.77
CA GLN A 170 24.09 -19.66 21.66
C GLN A 170 24.02 -18.13 21.81
N ALA A 171 25.18 -17.47 21.93
CA ALA A 171 25.24 -16.01 22.03
C ALA A 171 24.62 -15.34 20.80
N VAL A 172 24.88 -15.86 19.59
CA VAL A 172 24.29 -15.33 18.34
C VAL A 172 22.77 -15.51 18.30
N CYS A 173 22.21 -16.54 18.93
CA CYS A 173 20.76 -16.71 19.02
C CYS A 173 20.05 -15.58 19.79
N LEU A 174 20.77 -14.88 20.67
CA LEU A 174 20.24 -13.75 21.43
C LEU A 174 20.21 -12.43 20.64
N PHE A 175 20.71 -12.40 19.40
CA PHE A 175 20.57 -11.21 18.57
C PHE A 175 19.11 -10.99 18.19
N ALA A 176 18.60 -9.78 18.49
CA ALA A 176 17.31 -9.33 18.01
C ALA A 176 17.45 -8.90 16.54
N SER A 177 17.42 -9.87 15.62
CA SER A 177 17.58 -9.63 14.18
C SER A 177 16.34 -8.97 13.58
N GLU A 178 15.17 -9.25 14.10
CA GLU A 178 13.93 -8.55 13.77
C GLU A 178 13.79 -7.34 14.69
N THR A 179 14.14 -6.19 14.15
CA THR A 179 14.02 -4.89 14.82
C THR A 179 12.98 -4.03 14.11
N ASN A 180 12.69 -2.86 14.67
CA ASN A 180 11.82 -1.87 14.04
C ASN A 180 12.26 -1.58 12.61
N TYR A 181 11.30 -1.44 11.72
CA TYR A 181 11.56 -1.11 10.34
C TYR A 181 12.26 0.25 10.23
N ARG A 182 13.05 0.41 9.18
CA ARG A 182 13.80 1.65 8.92
C ARG A 182 13.17 2.45 7.79
N SER A 183 13.28 3.77 7.90
CA SER A 183 12.89 4.67 6.81
C SER A 183 13.72 4.41 5.55
N SER A 184 13.08 4.54 4.40
CA SER A 184 13.75 4.47 3.09
C SER A 184 14.64 5.71 2.89
N PRO A 185 15.91 5.56 2.52
CA PRO A 185 16.78 6.68 2.16
C PRO A 185 16.41 7.20 0.75
N SER A 186 15.28 7.83 0.63
CA SER A 186 14.71 8.33 -0.61
C SER A 186 13.98 9.65 -0.35
N PRO A 187 14.05 10.63 -1.25
CA PRO A 187 13.26 11.86 -1.14
C PRO A 187 11.78 11.66 -1.42
N PHE A 188 11.42 10.57 -2.12
CA PHE A 188 10.05 10.21 -2.45
C PHE A 188 9.58 9.05 -1.58
N GLY A 189 8.34 9.11 -1.10
CA GLY A 189 7.74 8.03 -0.32
C GLY A 189 6.51 8.47 0.46
N ILE A 190 5.99 7.56 1.25
CA ILE A 190 4.82 7.77 2.10
C ILE A 190 5.20 7.68 3.58
N ARG A 191 4.54 8.46 4.40
CA ARG A 191 4.66 8.37 5.85
C ARG A 191 3.76 7.23 6.34
N MET A 192 4.36 6.30 7.03
CA MET A 192 3.71 5.23 7.77
C MET A 192 4.23 5.23 9.21
N THR A 193 3.80 4.31 10.03
CA THR A 193 4.38 4.10 11.35
C THR A 193 4.72 2.63 11.55
N ASP A 194 5.73 2.39 12.38
CA ASP A 194 6.00 1.04 12.87
C ASP A 194 4.80 0.53 13.65
N ARG A 195 4.38 -0.72 13.36
CA ARG A 195 3.15 -1.28 13.91
C ARG A 195 3.15 -1.43 15.43
N GLN A 196 4.30 -1.63 16.03
CA GLN A 196 4.45 -1.86 17.48
C GLN A 196 4.80 -0.57 18.21
N SER A 197 5.89 0.06 17.87
CA SER A 197 6.40 1.24 18.56
C SER A 197 5.69 2.54 18.19
N GLY A 198 5.03 2.60 17.01
CA GLY A 198 4.45 3.84 16.49
C GLY A 198 5.47 4.86 15.99
N VAL A 199 6.74 4.47 15.86
CA VAL A 199 7.77 5.34 15.30
C VAL A 199 7.43 5.69 13.85
N PRO A 200 7.42 6.99 13.47
CA PRO A 200 7.17 7.41 12.10
C PRO A 200 8.23 6.86 11.14
N LEU A 201 7.78 6.34 10.02
CA LEU A 201 8.60 5.77 8.97
C LEU A 201 8.30 6.46 7.64
N HIS A 202 9.34 6.79 6.89
CA HIS A 202 9.24 7.22 5.51
C HIS A 202 9.53 6.04 4.58
N LEU A 203 8.55 5.64 3.77
CA LEU A 203 8.63 4.44 2.94
C LEU A 203 8.51 4.79 1.47
N ASP A 204 9.54 4.49 0.70
CA ASP A 204 9.48 4.52 -0.76
C ASP A 204 9.11 3.12 -1.28
N ILE A 205 7.89 2.99 -1.79
CA ILE A 205 7.36 1.76 -2.36
C ILE A 205 7.35 1.79 -3.91
N SER A 206 8.04 2.75 -4.50
CA SER A 206 8.06 2.98 -5.95
C SER A 206 9.47 3.11 -6.53
N ASP A 207 10.22 4.16 -6.15
CA ASP A 207 11.47 4.52 -6.84
C ASP A 207 12.69 3.78 -6.29
N LEU A 208 12.86 3.76 -4.98
CA LEU A 208 14.01 3.09 -4.36
C LEU A 208 14.00 1.59 -4.62
N PRO A 209 12.86 0.88 -4.46
CA PRO A 209 12.77 -0.54 -4.81
C PRO A 209 13.08 -0.80 -6.30
N MET A 210 12.62 0.09 -7.20
CA MET A 210 12.90 -0.03 -8.62
C MET A 210 14.38 0.20 -8.94
N ARG A 211 15.02 1.20 -8.33
CA ARG A 211 16.47 1.43 -8.47
C ARG A 211 17.31 0.28 -7.92
N LYS A 212 16.84 -0.39 -6.87
CA LYS A 212 17.50 -1.59 -6.30
C LYS A 212 17.19 -2.88 -7.05
N GLY A 213 16.36 -2.85 -8.09
CA GLY A 213 15.96 -4.04 -8.84
C GLY A 213 15.03 -4.99 -8.08
N ILE A 214 14.40 -4.54 -6.99
CA ILE A 214 13.43 -5.31 -6.20
C ILE A 214 12.10 -5.41 -6.95
N ILE A 215 11.70 -4.32 -7.60
CA ILE A 215 10.53 -4.24 -8.47
C ILE A 215 10.94 -3.83 -9.88
N THR A 216 10.15 -4.23 -10.87
CA THR A 216 10.37 -3.89 -12.29
C THR A 216 9.42 -2.81 -12.80
N ASN A 217 8.35 -2.57 -12.07
CA ASN A 217 7.35 -1.54 -12.32
C ASN A 217 6.85 -0.94 -11.01
N ARG A 218 6.17 0.21 -11.08
CA ARG A 218 5.62 0.93 -9.93
C ARG A 218 4.14 0.63 -9.68
N ASN A 219 3.53 -0.23 -10.51
CA ASN A 219 2.10 -0.53 -10.40
C ASN A 219 1.78 -1.22 -9.07
N LYS A 220 0.59 -0.94 -8.56
CA LYS A 220 0.14 -1.44 -7.27
C LYS A 220 -1.19 -2.15 -7.39
N PHE A 221 -1.30 -3.22 -6.64
CA PHE A 221 -2.54 -3.96 -6.43
C PHE A 221 -2.92 -3.88 -4.96
N ILE A 222 -4.08 -3.33 -4.65
CA ILE A 222 -4.59 -3.14 -3.29
C ILE A 222 -5.83 -3.99 -3.08
N LEU A 223 -5.78 -4.88 -2.08
CA LEU A 223 -6.89 -5.76 -1.71
C LEU A 223 -7.33 -5.49 -0.28
N GLY A 224 -8.61 -5.17 -0.10
CA GLY A 224 -9.17 -4.96 1.22
C GLY A 224 -10.68 -5.12 1.25
N PRO A 225 -11.22 -6.04 2.08
CA PRO A 225 -12.66 -6.20 2.28
C PRO A 225 -13.34 -4.88 2.71
N SER A 226 -14.65 -4.81 2.55
CA SER A 226 -15.43 -3.68 3.08
C SER A 226 -15.20 -3.54 4.60
N GLY A 227 -14.93 -2.31 5.06
CA GLY A 227 -14.63 -2.01 6.45
C GLY A 227 -13.16 -2.24 6.87
N SER A 228 -12.29 -2.73 5.99
CA SER A 228 -10.86 -2.94 6.29
C SER A 228 -10.03 -1.66 6.40
N GLY A 229 -10.59 -0.50 6.03
CA GLY A 229 -9.87 0.79 5.99
C GLY A 229 -9.25 1.11 4.64
N LYS A 230 -9.71 0.47 3.56
CA LYS A 230 -9.21 0.62 2.19
C LYS A 230 -9.18 2.08 1.74
N SER A 231 -10.34 2.75 1.70
CA SER A 231 -10.45 4.15 1.26
C SER A 231 -9.66 5.11 2.15
N PHE A 232 -9.51 4.79 3.44
CA PHE A 232 -8.68 5.55 4.37
C PHE A 232 -7.19 5.49 3.98
N PHE A 233 -6.68 4.28 3.74
CA PHE A 233 -5.29 4.07 3.31
C PHE A 233 -5.03 4.68 1.93
N THR A 234 -5.95 4.53 0.98
CA THR A 234 -5.78 5.08 -0.37
C THR A 234 -5.80 6.61 -0.38
N ASN A 235 -6.67 7.26 0.42
CA ASN A 235 -6.61 8.72 0.62
C ASN A 235 -5.25 9.15 1.18
N HIS A 236 -4.73 8.44 2.19
CA HIS A 236 -3.42 8.73 2.76
C HIS A 236 -2.29 8.59 1.73
N LEU A 237 -2.34 7.56 0.89
CA LEU A 237 -1.39 7.32 -0.19
C LEU A 237 -1.42 8.45 -1.24
N VAL A 238 -2.61 8.72 -1.81
CA VAL A 238 -2.74 9.66 -2.93
C VAL A 238 -2.46 11.10 -2.51
N ARG A 239 -2.85 11.49 -1.28
CA ARG A 239 -2.52 12.82 -0.76
C ARG A 239 -1.02 13.05 -0.70
N GLN A 240 -0.27 12.11 -0.13
CA GLN A 240 1.19 12.25 -0.01
C GLN A 240 1.89 12.23 -1.37
N TYR A 241 1.38 11.47 -2.33
CA TYR A 241 1.89 11.50 -3.70
C TYR A 241 1.61 12.86 -4.37
N TYR A 242 0.41 13.42 -4.17
CA TYR A 242 0.05 14.74 -4.68
C TYR A 242 0.97 15.82 -4.10
N GLU A 243 1.23 15.81 -2.80
CA GLU A 243 2.11 16.77 -2.13
C GLU A 243 3.55 16.72 -2.67
N GLN A 244 3.98 15.58 -3.19
CA GLN A 244 5.30 15.37 -3.80
C GLN A 244 5.30 15.61 -5.32
N GLY A 245 4.28 16.27 -5.86
CA GLY A 245 4.22 16.70 -7.25
C GLY A 245 3.69 15.65 -8.24
N THR A 246 3.08 14.56 -7.77
CA THR A 246 2.45 13.57 -8.65
C THR A 246 1.15 14.10 -9.23
N HIS A 247 0.94 13.91 -10.53
CA HIS A 247 -0.37 14.10 -11.16
C HIS A 247 -1.22 12.84 -10.95
N ILE A 248 -2.36 13.00 -10.30
CA ILE A 248 -3.23 11.91 -9.86
C ILE A 248 -4.58 11.99 -10.58
N LEU A 249 -5.00 10.86 -11.12
CA LEU A 249 -6.34 10.65 -11.64
C LEU A 249 -6.97 9.49 -10.89
N LEU A 250 -8.10 9.75 -10.26
CA LEU A 250 -8.85 8.79 -9.47
C LEU A 250 -10.15 8.43 -10.17
N VAL A 251 -10.46 7.16 -10.21
CA VAL A 251 -11.76 6.62 -10.62
C VAL A 251 -12.38 5.99 -9.39
N ASP A 252 -13.44 6.60 -8.91
CA ASP A 252 -14.11 6.26 -7.65
C ASP A 252 -15.55 5.78 -7.89
N THR A 253 -16.05 4.96 -6.98
CA THR A 253 -17.44 4.55 -6.89
C THR A 253 -17.80 4.51 -5.40
N GLY A 254 -18.40 5.57 -4.88
CA GLY A 254 -18.81 5.65 -3.47
C GLY A 254 -18.31 6.88 -2.72
N ASN A 255 -17.97 7.93 -3.43
CA ASN A 255 -17.61 9.25 -2.87
C ASN A 255 -16.46 9.20 -1.83
N SER A 256 -15.48 8.30 -2.03
CA SER A 256 -14.40 8.08 -1.07
C SER A 256 -13.38 9.22 -1.02
N TYR A 257 -13.22 9.97 -2.12
CA TYR A 257 -12.18 11.02 -2.25
C TYR A 257 -12.74 12.45 -2.26
N GLN A 258 -14.03 12.64 -2.09
CA GLN A 258 -14.68 13.96 -2.16
C GLN A 258 -14.07 14.94 -1.15
N GLY A 259 -13.88 14.52 0.11
CA GLY A 259 -13.33 15.37 1.17
C GLY A 259 -11.93 15.86 0.85
N LEU A 260 -11.04 14.97 0.41
CA LEU A 260 -9.68 15.31 0.03
C LEU A 260 -9.64 16.19 -1.23
N CYS A 261 -10.46 15.87 -2.23
CA CYS A 261 -10.55 16.64 -3.47
C CYS A 261 -11.02 18.07 -3.21
N SER A 262 -12.07 18.25 -2.40
CA SER A 262 -12.58 19.57 -2.01
C SER A 262 -11.56 20.39 -1.24
N LEU A 263 -10.83 19.77 -0.30
CA LEU A 263 -9.75 20.45 0.43
C LEU A 263 -8.62 20.93 -0.50
N ILE A 264 -8.22 20.10 -1.47
CA ILE A 264 -7.22 20.48 -2.47
C ILE A 264 -7.74 21.61 -3.35
N HIS A 265 -9.00 21.53 -3.78
CA HIS A 265 -9.66 22.57 -4.57
C HIS A 265 -9.62 23.93 -3.88
N ASP A 266 -10.04 23.98 -2.63
CA ASP A 266 -10.06 25.22 -1.84
C ASP A 266 -8.64 25.79 -1.64
N ARG A 267 -7.67 24.95 -1.32
CA ARG A 267 -6.27 25.37 -1.09
C ARG A 267 -5.55 25.84 -2.36
N THR A 268 -5.97 25.36 -3.51
CA THR A 268 -5.38 25.72 -4.81
C THR A 268 -6.22 26.72 -5.57
N HIS A 269 -7.30 27.28 -4.94
CA HIS A 269 -8.22 28.22 -5.58
C HIS A 269 -8.79 27.68 -6.91
N GLY A 270 -9.07 26.37 -6.96
CA GLY A 270 -9.63 25.69 -8.14
C GLY A 270 -8.62 25.32 -9.22
N GLU A 271 -7.31 25.54 -8.98
CA GLU A 271 -6.30 25.06 -9.92
C GLU A 271 -6.22 23.53 -9.96
N ASP A 272 -6.28 22.89 -8.80
CA ASP A 272 -6.31 21.44 -8.65
C ASP A 272 -7.59 21.02 -7.89
N GLY A 273 -7.77 19.72 -7.63
CA GLY A 273 -8.92 19.21 -6.90
C GLY A 273 -10.20 19.28 -7.75
N ILE A 274 -10.15 18.73 -8.94
CA ILE A 274 -11.29 18.69 -9.86
C ILE A 274 -12.09 17.42 -9.58
N TYR A 275 -13.32 17.61 -9.10
CA TYR A 275 -14.27 16.54 -8.83
C TYR A 275 -15.32 16.49 -9.93
N ILE A 276 -15.35 15.40 -10.68
CA ILE A 276 -16.24 15.18 -11.81
C ILE A 276 -17.19 14.06 -11.47
N THR A 277 -18.46 14.37 -11.34
CA THR A 277 -19.55 13.41 -11.16
C THR A 277 -20.62 13.64 -12.22
N TYR A 278 -21.35 12.61 -12.57
CA TYR A 278 -22.48 12.73 -13.46
C TYR A 278 -23.71 13.24 -12.69
N GLU A 279 -24.21 14.39 -13.10
CA GLU A 279 -25.50 14.93 -12.65
C GLU A 279 -26.34 15.31 -13.88
N GLU A 280 -27.65 15.14 -13.83
CA GLU A 280 -28.54 15.46 -14.97
C GLU A 280 -28.41 16.93 -15.40
N ASP A 281 -28.25 17.83 -14.40
CA ASP A 281 -28.10 19.28 -14.61
C ASP A 281 -26.66 19.69 -15.03
N ASN A 282 -25.67 18.82 -14.81
CA ASN A 282 -24.27 19.05 -15.16
C ASN A 282 -23.59 17.76 -15.62
N PRO A 283 -24.00 17.25 -16.80
CA PRO A 283 -23.49 15.99 -17.31
C PRO A 283 -22.01 16.08 -17.73
N ILE A 284 -21.32 14.94 -17.63
CA ILE A 284 -19.96 14.81 -18.14
C ILE A 284 -20.00 14.95 -19.67
N ALA A 285 -19.32 15.96 -20.20
CA ALA A 285 -19.27 16.25 -21.62
C ALA A 285 -17.82 16.21 -22.12
N PHE A 286 -17.63 15.63 -23.30
CA PHE A 286 -16.33 15.42 -23.93
C PHE A 286 -16.44 15.66 -25.44
N ASN A 287 -15.32 15.97 -26.08
CA ASN A 287 -15.24 16.04 -27.54
C ASN A 287 -14.08 15.15 -28.03
N PRO A 288 -14.36 13.97 -28.64
CA PRO A 288 -13.32 13.06 -29.11
C PRO A 288 -12.47 13.61 -30.25
N PHE A 289 -13.02 14.55 -31.04
CA PHE A 289 -12.36 15.17 -32.18
C PHE A 289 -11.61 16.46 -31.82
N TYR A 290 -11.58 16.84 -30.57
CA TYR A 290 -10.79 17.98 -30.12
C TYR A 290 -9.32 17.57 -29.91
N THR A 291 -8.39 18.43 -30.35
CA THR A 291 -6.95 18.33 -30.06
C THR A 291 -6.37 19.74 -29.98
N ASP A 292 -5.54 20.04 -28.96
CA ASP A 292 -4.91 21.36 -28.80
C ASP A 292 -4.03 21.76 -29.98
N SER A 293 -3.35 20.79 -30.58
CA SER A 293 -2.43 21.00 -31.69
C SER A 293 -3.13 21.01 -33.08
N GLY A 294 -4.38 20.55 -33.12
CA GLY A 294 -5.06 20.25 -34.38
C GLY A 294 -4.49 19.04 -35.13
N GLU A 295 -3.53 18.31 -34.50
CA GLU A 295 -2.92 17.12 -35.08
C GLU A 295 -3.55 15.86 -34.54
N PHE A 296 -3.83 14.89 -35.40
CA PHE A 296 -4.36 13.57 -35.05
C PHE A 296 -3.30 12.50 -35.33
N ASP A 297 -2.58 12.10 -34.29
CA ASP A 297 -1.65 10.99 -34.39
C ASP A 297 -2.37 9.64 -34.55
N VAL A 298 -1.60 8.57 -34.77
CA VAL A 298 -2.15 7.22 -34.97
C VAL A 298 -3.00 6.79 -33.77
N GLU A 299 -2.58 7.15 -32.58
CA GLU A 299 -3.20 6.71 -31.34
C GLU A 299 -4.49 7.46 -31.05
N LYS A 300 -4.55 8.77 -31.31
CA LYS A 300 -5.80 9.54 -31.22
C LYS A 300 -6.85 9.01 -32.20
N ARG A 301 -6.42 8.60 -33.38
CA ARG A 301 -7.31 7.96 -34.37
C ARG A 301 -7.83 6.61 -33.87
N GLU A 302 -6.95 5.77 -33.27
CA GLU A 302 -7.36 4.48 -32.72
C GLU A 302 -8.29 4.67 -31.50
N SER A 303 -8.06 5.67 -30.66
CA SER A 303 -8.94 6.01 -29.55
C SER A 303 -10.34 6.41 -30.01
N ILE A 304 -10.43 7.30 -31.00
CA ILE A 304 -11.71 7.69 -31.61
C ILE A 304 -12.45 6.47 -32.18
N LYS A 305 -11.74 5.58 -32.87
CA LYS A 305 -12.33 4.34 -33.39
C LYS A 305 -12.85 3.44 -32.28
N THR A 306 -12.07 3.25 -31.24
CA THR A 306 -12.46 2.43 -30.08
C THR A 306 -13.70 3.01 -29.40
N LEU A 307 -13.76 4.33 -29.22
CA LEU A 307 -14.92 5.01 -28.69
C LEU A 307 -16.16 4.74 -29.54
N ILE A 308 -16.09 4.97 -30.85
CA ILE A 308 -17.22 4.77 -31.75
C ILE A 308 -17.64 3.28 -31.82
N LEU A 309 -16.67 2.36 -31.76
CA LEU A 309 -16.98 0.91 -31.67
C LEU A 309 -17.74 0.58 -30.39
N THR A 310 -17.34 1.18 -29.27
CA THR A 310 -18.02 0.97 -27.97
C THR A 310 -19.44 1.52 -27.96
N LEU A 311 -19.70 2.61 -28.69
CA LEU A 311 -21.05 3.15 -28.88
C LEU A 311 -21.90 2.28 -29.80
N TRP A 312 -21.28 1.70 -30.84
CA TRP A 312 -21.97 0.97 -31.89
C TRP A 312 -22.25 -0.49 -31.55
N LYS A 313 -21.26 -1.18 -30.96
CA LYS A 313 -21.33 -2.62 -30.68
C LYS A 313 -21.66 -2.88 -29.22
N ARG A 314 -22.43 -3.95 -28.96
CA ARG A 314 -22.65 -4.45 -27.60
C ARG A 314 -21.40 -5.11 -27.05
N GLU A 315 -21.32 -5.28 -25.75
CA GLU A 315 -20.16 -5.87 -25.05
C GLU A 315 -19.83 -7.31 -25.52
N ASP A 316 -20.83 -8.06 -25.94
CA ASP A 316 -20.73 -9.44 -26.42
C ASP A 316 -20.59 -9.55 -27.95
N GLU A 317 -20.60 -8.42 -28.68
CA GLU A 317 -20.53 -8.36 -30.13
C GLU A 317 -19.17 -7.91 -30.64
N ALA A 318 -18.35 -8.84 -31.15
CA ALA A 318 -17.10 -8.48 -31.81
C ALA A 318 -17.34 -7.89 -33.21
N PRO A 319 -16.69 -6.75 -33.56
CA PRO A 319 -16.82 -6.19 -34.89
C PRO A 319 -16.21 -7.11 -35.96
N ARG A 320 -16.84 -7.19 -37.10
CA ARG A 320 -16.26 -7.87 -38.28
C ARG A 320 -15.13 -7.04 -38.87
N ARG A 321 -14.14 -7.68 -39.44
CA ARG A 321 -13.00 -6.99 -40.05
C ARG A 321 -13.41 -5.96 -41.13
N SER A 322 -14.49 -6.23 -41.89
CA SER A 322 -15.04 -5.27 -42.86
C SER A 322 -15.62 -4.02 -42.20
N GLU A 323 -16.26 -4.18 -41.05
CA GLU A 323 -16.80 -3.08 -40.23
C GLU A 323 -15.67 -2.21 -39.65
N GLU A 324 -14.62 -2.84 -39.12
CA GLU A 324 -13.43 -2.11 -38.61
C GLU A 324 -12.75 -1.31 -39.71
N VAL A 325 -12.62 -1.87 -40.92
CA VAL A 325 -12.02 -1.18 -42.08
C VAL A 325 -12.88 -0.01 -42.51
N ALA A 326 -14.22 -0.20 -42.56
CA ALA A 326 -15.14 0.88 -42.94
C ALA A 326 -15.13 2.01 -41.92
N LEU A 327 -15.17 1.69 -40.62
CA LEU A 327 -15.08 2.67 -39.52
C LEU A 327 -13.73 3.43 -39.57
N SER A 328 -12.62 2.72 -39.77
CA SER A 328 -11.31 3.35 -39.94
C SER A 328 -11.29 4.30 -41.11
N GLY A 329 -11.95 3.93 -42.22
CA GLY A 329 -12.14 4.76 -43.39
C GLY A 329 -12.93 6.02 -43.09
N ALA A 330 -14.05 5.90 -42.37
CA ALA A 330 -14.90 7.03 -41.98
C ALA A 330 -14.16 8.02 -41.07
N VAL A 331 -13.52 7.54 -40.03
CA VAL A 331 -12.76 8.36 -39.07
C VAL A 331 -11.61 9.09 -39.78
N ASN A 332 -10.83 8.38 -40.56
CA ASN A 332 -9.71 9.00 -41.29
C ASN A 332 -10.16 10.04 -42.34
N ALA A 333 -11.27 9.79 -43.03
CA ALA A 333 -11.81 10.72 -44.00
C ALA A 333 -12.38 11.98 -43.31
N TYR A 334 -13.08 11.84 -42.19
CA TYR A 334 -13.55 12.97 -41.39
C TYR A 334 -12.40 13.80 -40.82
N ILE A 335 -11.40 13.15 -40.24
CA ILE A 335 -10.20 13.85 -39.70
C ILE A 335 -9.51 14.64 -40.83
N ARG A 336 -9.39 14.09 -42.03
CA ARG A 336 -8.85 14.82 -43.19
C ARG A 336 -9.68 16.05 -43.50
N ARG A 337 -11.01 15.92 -43.54
CA ARG A 337 -11.93 17.04 -43.79
C ARG A 337 -11.78 18.17 -42.76
N ILE A 338 -11.74 17.88 -41.48
CA ILE A 338 -11.60 18.90 -40.40
C ILE A 338 -10.19 19.50 -40.39
N THR A 339 -9.18 18.78 -40.86
CA THR A 339 -7.80 19.29 -40.96
C THR A 339 -7.63 20.21 -42.18
N GLU A 340 -8.28 19.88 -43.28
CA GLU A 340 -8.23 20.66 -44.52
C GLU A 340 -9.15 21.88 -44.49
N ASN A 341 -10.28 21.81 -43.79
CA ASN A 341 -11.27 22.89 -43.70
C ASN A 341 -11.52 23.29 -42.25
N ARG A 342 -10.95 24.39 -41.81
CA ARG A 342 -11.07 24.93 -40.45
C ARG A 342 -12.45 25.49 -40.11
N ASP A 343 -13.33 25.67 -41.08
CA ASP A 343 -14.71 26.14 -40.83
C ASP A 343 -15.63 25.01 -40.36
N VAL A 344 -15.18 23.76 -40.48
CA VAL A 344 -15.91 22.60 -39.98
C VAL A 344 -15.57 22.40 -38.49
N ARG A 345 -16.60 22.46 -37.64
CA ARG A 345 -16.44 22.18 -36.22
C ARG A 345 -16.05 20.71 -36.01
N PRO A 346 -14.95 20.43 -35.31
CA PRO A 346 -14.48 19.07 -35.07
C PRO A 346 -15.22 18.49 -33.84
N ASP A 347 -16.43 17.93 -34.03
CA ASP A 347 -17.21 17.29 -32.99
C ASP A 347 -17.92 16.02 -33.51
N PHE A 348 -18.61 15.33 -32.61
CA PHE A 348 -19.32 14.10 -32.98
C PHE A 348 -20.53 14.39 -33.91
N ASN A 349 -21.22 15.51 -33.73
CA ASN A 349 -22.30 15.91 -34.63
C ASN A 349 -21.79 16.06 -36.07
N GLY A 350 -20.66 16.72 -36.24
CA GLY A 350 -20.01 16.86 -37.53
C GLY A 350 -19.58 15.53 -38.12
N PHE A 351 -19.08 14.60 -37.31
CA PHE A 351 -18.76 13.25 -37.76
C PHE A 351 -20.01 12.48 -38.18
N TYR A 352 -21.09 12.54 -37.42
CA TYR A 352 -22.35 11.87 -37.74
C TYR A 352 -22.92 12.38 -39.09
N GLU A 353 -22.98 13.71 -39.26
CA GLU A 353 -23.43 14.34 -40.51
C GLU A 353 -22.52 13.98 -41.70
N PHE A 354 -21.21 13.96 -41.47
CA PHE A 354 -20.25 13.54 -42.51
C PHE A 354 -20.48 12.08 -42.95
N VAL A 355 -20.73 11.17 -42.01
CA VAL A 355 -20.99 9.76 -42.30
C VAL A 355 -22.32 9.63 -43.08
N ARG A 356 -23.36 10.34 -42.62
CA ARG A 356 -24.68 10.30 -43.24
C ARG A 356 -24.68 10.79 -44.71
N ASP A 357 -23.94 11.87 -44.98
CA ASP A 357 -24.04 12.56 -46.27
C ASP A 357 -22.84 12.25 -47.17
N ASP A 358 -21.62 12.50 -46.77
CA ASP A 358 -20.43 12.42 -47.61
C ASP A 358 -19.81 11.02 -47.67
N TYR A 359 -19.66 10.36 -46.49
CA TYR A 359 -19.06 9.03 -46.43
C TYR A 359 -19.96 7.98 -47.07
N ARG A 360 -21.27 8.15 -46.98
CA ARG A 360 -22.25 7.30 -47.70
C ARG A 360 -21.97 7.31 -49.18
N ARG A 361 -21.80 8.48 -49.81
CA ARG A 361 -21.43 8.60 -51.24
C ARG A 361 -20.10 7.92 -51.55
N MET A 362 -19.10 8.08 -50.69
CA MET A 362 -17.79 7.45 -50.88
C MET A 362 -17.84 5.92 -50.88
N ILE A 363 -18.66 5.30 -50.04
CA ILE A 363 -18.81 3.83 -49.98
C ILE A 363 -19.65 3.29 -51.11
N GLU A 364 -20.66 4.04 -51.57
CA GLU A 364 -21.43 3.72 -52.78
C GLU A 364 -20.53 3.70 -54.01
N GLU A 365 -19.69 4.73 -54.22
CA GLU A 365 -18.71 4.79 -55.31
C GLU A 365 -17.72 3.61 -55.26
N LYS A 366 -17.31 3.20 -54.05
CA LYS A 366 -16.41 2.05 -53.84
C LYS A 366 -17.13 0.71 -53.95
N LYS A 367 -18.46 0.71 -54.15
CA LYS A 367 -19.31 -0.49 -54.24
C LYS A 367 -19.17 -1.40 -53.02
N VAL A 368 -19.06 -0.84 -51.80
CA VAL A 368 -19.08 -1.59 -50.56
C VAL A 368 -20.49 -2.15 -50.37
N ARG A 369 -20.58 -3.44 -50.12
CA ARG A 369 -21.88 -4.10 -49.99
C ARG A 369 -22.44 -3.88 -48.56
N GLU A 370 -23.75 -3.70 -48.46
CA GLU A 370 -24.45 -3.53 -47.18
C GLU A 370 -24.10 -4.64 -46.16
N LYS A 371 -23.95 -5.89 -46.58
CA LYS A 371 -23.51 -6.99 -45.71
C LYS A 371 -22.09 -6.83 -45.15
N ASP A 372 -21.24 -6.00 -45.79
CA ASP A 372 -19.88 -5.73 -45.34
C ASP A 372 -19.83 -4.52 -44.39
N PHE A 373 -20.72 -3.53 -44.57
CA PHE A 373 -20.94 -2.40 -43.69
C PHE A 373 -22.35 -1.82 -43.90
N ASP A 374 -23.22 -2.04 -42.91
CA ASP A 374 -24.57 -1.47 -42.82
C ASP A 374 -24.50 -0.06 -42.24
N ILE A 375 -24.48 0.95 -43.14
CA ILE A 375 -24.37 2.36 -42.76
C ILE A 375 -25.64 2.87 -42.06
N ASP A 376 -26.83 2.38 -42.46
CA ASP A 376 -28.10 2.80 -41.86
C ASP A 376 -28.24 2.24 -40.46
N GLY A 377 -27.90 0.98 -40.27
CA GLY A 377 -27.84 0.37 -38.92
C GLY A 377 -26.79 1.04 -38.05
N PHE A 378 -25.63 1.43 -38.60
CA PHE A 378 -24.60 2.17 -37.87
C PHE A 378 -25.11 3.55 -37.40
N LEU A 379 -25.70 4.35 -38.28
CA LEU A 379 -26.25 5.66 -37.95
C LEU A 379 -27.42 5.57 -36.94
N ASN A 380 -28.30 4.61 -37.11
CA ASN A 380 -29.42 4.40 -36.19
C ASN A 380 -28.98 4.10 -34.73
N VAL A 381 -27.92 3.32 -34.59
CA VAL A 381 -27.35 3.03 -33.25
C VAL A 381 -26.66 4.25 -32.64
N LEU A 382 -26.08 5.12 -33.44
CA LEU A 382 -25.38 6.34 -33.01
C LEU A 382 -26.30 7.56 -32.85
N GLU A 383 -27.55 7.50 -33.35
CA GLU A 383 -28.52 8.59 -33.28
C GLU A 383 -28.73 9.17 -31.87
N PRO A 384 -28.78 8.37 -30.78
CA PRO A 384 -28.94 8.89 -29.42
C PRO A 384 -27.82 9.86 -28.97
N PHE A 385 -26.66 9.82 -29.61
CA PHE A 385 -25.50 10.69 -29.32
C PHE A 385 -25.42 11.89 -30.25
N TYR A 386 -26.28 11.94 -31.27
CA TYR A 386 -26.41 13.06 -32.21
C TYR A 386 -27.40 14.09 -31.65
N ARG A 387 -27.34 15.30 -32.18
CA ARG A 387 -28.12 16.50 -31.79
C ARG A 387 -29.60 16.17 -31.53
N GLY A 388 -30.02 16.45 -30.29
CA GLY A 388 -31.38 16.18 -29.83
C GLY A 388 -31.67 14.75 -29.37
N GLY A 389 -30.68 13.86 -29.40
CA GLY A 389 -30.74 12.53 -28.79
C GLY A 389 -30.49 12.55 -27.29
N ASP A 390 -30.82 11.47 -26.60
CA ASP A 390 -30.76 11.37 -25.12
C ASP A 390 -29.36 11.60 -24.55
N TYR A 391 -28.30 11.39 -25.34
CA TYR A 391 -26.88 11.52 -24.96
C TYR A 391 -26.12 12.54 -25.82
N ASP A 392 -26.79 13.52 -26.44
CA ASP A 392 -26.17 14.50 -27.33
C ASP A 392 -25.10 15.36 -26.63
N PHE A 393 -25.27 15.59 -25.30
CA PHE A 393 -24.33 16.32 -24.47
C PHE A 393 -22.97 15.63 -24.32
N LEU A 394 -22.93 14.30 -24.44
CA LEU A 394 -21.79 13.49 -24.02
C LEU A 394 -20.53 13.70 -24.90
N LEU A 395 -20.70 13.86 -26.23
CA LEU A 395 -19.61 13.87 -27.19
C LEU A 395 -19.46 15.16 -27.99
N ASN A 396 -20.22 16.19 -27.64
CA ASN A 396 -20.31 17.44 -28.39
C ASN A 396 -19.95 18.68 -27.55
N SER A 397 -19.07 18.53 -26.57
CA SER A 397 -18.67 19.62 -25.68
C SER A 397 -18.02 20.78 -26.45
N ASP A 398 -18.47 22.01 -26.17
CA ASP A 398 -17.83 23.24 -26.63
C ASP A 398 -16.61 23.64 -25.82
N LYS A 399 -16.54 23.14 -24.60
CA LYS A 399 -15.48 23.48 -23.65
C LYS A 399 -14.54 22.29 -23.53
N GLU A 400 -13.26 22.56 -23.75
CA GLU A 400 -12.25 21.60 -23.36
C GLU A 400 -12.27 21.44 -21.83
N LEU A 401 -12.41 20.22 -21.37
CA LEU A 401 -11.97 19.88 -20.03
C LEU A 401 -10.43 19.87 -20.06
N ASP A 402 -9.79 21.05 -19.88
CA ASP A 402 -8.32 21.10 -19.73
C ASP A 402 -7.92 20.39 -18.44
N LEU A 403 -7.93 19.07 -18.50
CA LEU A 403 -7.51 18.19 -17.42
C LEU A 403 -6.02 17.88 -17.50
N THR A 404 -5.34 18.27 -18.58
CA THR A 404 -3.93 17.88 -18.79
C THR A 404 -3.03 18.44 -17.71
N ASN A 405 -3.21 19.69 -17.32
CA ASN A 405 -2.37 20.39 -16.34
C ASN A 405 -2.87 20.23 -14.90
N LYS A 406 -4.11 19.81 -14.69
CA LYS A 406 -4.68 19.58 -13.36
C LYS A 406 -4.02 18.39 -12.68
N ARG A 407 -3.52 18.58 -11.45
CA ARG A 407 -2.71 17.55 -10.78
C ARG A 407 -3.54 16.57 -9.96
N PHE A 408 -4.75 16.93 -9.53
CA PHE A 408 -5.63 16.04 -8.76
C PHE A 408 -7.03 16.05 -9.36
N ILE A 409 -7.44 14.92 -9.93
CA ILE A 409 -8.72 14.76 -10.62
C ILE A 409 -9.41 13.51 -10.09
N VAL A 410 -10.67 13.64 -9.74
CA VAL A 410 -11.54 12.54 -9.31
C VAL A 410 -12.71 12.42 -10.26
N PHE A 411 -12.89 11.25 -10.84
CA PHE A 411 -14.11 10.85 -11.54
C PHE A 411 -14.92 9.95 -10.63
N GLU A 412 -16.09 10.44 -10.19
CA GLU A 412 -17.04 9.67 -9.40
C GLU A 412 -18.09 9.06 -10.31
N LEU A 413 -18.18 7.74 -10.31
CA LEU A 413 -19.01 6.99 -11.27
C LEU A 413 -20.23 6.30 -10.64
N ASP A 414 -20.50 6.48 -9.36
CA ASP A 414 -21.59 5.76 -8.68
C ASP A 414 -22.95 6.04 -9.33
N ASN A 415 -23.24 7.30 -9.67
CA ASN A 415 -24.49 7.72 -10.32
C ASN A 415 -24.72 7.06 -11.69
N ILE A 416 -23.68 6.60 -12.35
CA ILE A 416 -23.79 5.92 -13.67
C ILE A 416 -23.39 4.44 -13.63
N SER A 417 -23.11 3.89 -12.45
CA SER A 417 -22.63 2.51 -12.28
C SER A 417 -23.58 1.45 -12.85
N GLY A 418 -24.89 1.73 -12.88
CA GLY A 418 -25.92 0.90 -13.49
C GLY A 418 -26.23 1.22 -14.97
N ASN A 419 -25.67 2.28 -15.55
CA ASN A 419 -25.96 2.70 -16.90
C ASN A 419 -25.00 2.02 -17.91
N LYS A 420 -25.52 1.07 -18.67
CA LYS A 420 -24.75 0.24 -19.63
C LYS A 420 -24.19 1.02 -20.83
N VAL A 421 -24.67 2.25 -21.06
CA VAL A 421 -24.21 3.12 -22.15
C VAL A 421 -23.18 4.13 -21.65
N LEU A 422 -23.50 4.86 -20.59
CA LEU A 422 -22.64 5.94 -20.08
C LEU A 422 -21.36 5.42 -19.44
N LEU A 423 -21.43 4.37 -18.62
CA LEU A 423 -20.29 3.89 -17.87
C LEU A 423 -19.09 3.47 -18.75
N PRO A 424 -19.27 2.65 -19.81
CA PRO A 424 -18.16 2.30 -20.71
C PRO A 424 -17.55 3.53 -21.42
N VAL A 425 -18.39 4.46 -21.86
CA VAL A 425 -17.95 5.66 -22.59
C VAL A 425 -17.16 6.59 -21.68
N VAL A 426 -17.68 6.90 -20.50
CA VAL A 426 -17.00 7.75 -19.52
C VAL A 426 -15.67 7.11 -19.08
N THR A 427 -15.64 5.81 -18.91
CA THR A 427 -14.40 5.09 -18.57
C THR A 427 -13.35 5.20 -19.69
N LEU A 428 -13.75 5.12 -20.96
CA LEU A 428 -12.84 5.39 -22.09
C LEU A 428 -12.29 6.81 -22.07
N ILE A 429 -13.14 7.81 -21.82
CA ILE A 429 -12.74 9.21 -21.69
C ILE A 429 -11.68 9.40 -20.60
N ILE A 430 -11.89 8.77 -19.45
CA ILE A 430 -10.95 8.78 -18.33
C ILE A 430 -9.59 8.22 -18.75
N MET A 431 -9.61 7.07 -19.41
CA MET A 431 -8.39 6.40 -19.86
C MET A 431 -7.66 7.23 -20.92
N GLU A 432 -8.38 7.84 -21.85
CA GLU A 432 -7.80 8.76 -22.82
C GLU A 432 -7.14 9.97 -22.17
N THR A 433 -7.81 10.58 -21.22
CA THR A 433 -7.28 11.70 -20.43
C THR A 433 -5.96 11.30 -19.76
N PHE A 434 -5.90 10.12 -19.16
CA PHE A 434 -4.69 9.66 -18.50
C PHE A 434 -3.55 9.38 -19.49
N ILE A 435 -3.84 8.77 -20.64
CA ILE A 435 -2.83 8.54 -21.69
C ILE A 435 -2.31 9.86 -22.24
N ALA A 436 -3.19 10.84 -22.48
CA ALA A 436 -2.76 12.16 -22.90
C ALA A 436 -1.79 12.80 -21.90
N LYS A 437 -2.12 12.70 -20.58
CA LYS A 437 -1.21 13.14 -19.52
C LYS A 437 0.12 12.39 -19.54
N MET A 438 0.10 11.07 -19.71
CA MET A 438 1.33 10.26 -19.76
C MET A 438 2.29 10.76 -20.83
N ARG A 439 1.81 11.13 -22.00
CA ARG A 439 2.62 11.53 -23.15
C ARG A 439 3.11 12.97 -23.07
N ARG A 440 2.23 13.88 -22.66
CA ARG A 440 2.52 15.33 -22.63
C ARG A 440 3.43 15.70 -21.45
N LEU A 441 3.22 15.13 -20.27
CA LEU A 441 3.95 15.47 -19.06
C LEU A 441 5.22 14.63 -18.90
N LYS A 442 6.23 14.88 -19.71
CA LYS A 442 7.51 14.15 -19.64
C LYS A 442 8.27 14.50 -18.35
N GLY A 443 8.83 13.48 -17.68
CA GLY A 443 9.61 13.65 -16.44
C GLY A 443 8.79 13.92 -15.20
N ILE A 444 7.49 14.11 -15.30
CA ILE A 444 6.59 14.30 -14.15
C ILE A 444 5.96 12.96 -13.80
N ARG A 445 5.83 12.66 -12.51
CA ARG A 445 5.16 11.44 -12.01
C ARG A 445 3.65 11.54 -12.22
N LYS A 446 3.05 10.43 -12.65
CA LYS A 446 1.60 10.32 -12.83
C LYS A 446 1.11 9.03 -12.21
N MET A 447 -0.10 9.09 -11.64
CA MET A 447 -0.77 7.93 -11.08
C MET A 447 -2.22 7.91 -11.57
N ILE A 448 -2.67 6.74 -12.00
CA ILE A 448 -4.10 6.44 -12.10
C ILE A 448 -4.45 5.42 -11.05
N LEU A 449 -5.48 5.71 -10.24
CA LEU A 449 -6.02 4.79 -9.26
C LEU A 449 -7.47 4.47 -9.62
N ILE A 450 -7.79 3.19 -9.73
CA ILE A 450 -9.11 2.71 -10.14
C ILE A 450 -9.70 1.89 -8.99
N GLU A 451 -10.78 2.39 -8.38
CA GLU A 451 -11.55 1.68 -7.38
C GLU A 451 -12.77 0.99 -8.00
N GLU A 452 -12.96 -0.29 -7.67
CA GLU A 452 -14.18 -1.12 -7.89
C GLU A 452 -14.86 -1.01 -9.27
N CYS A 453 -14.19 -0.40 -10.22
CA CYS A 453 -14.74 -0.16 -11.56
C CYS A 453 -14.73 -1.44 -12.45
N TRP A 454 -14.67 -2.62 -11.84
CA TRP A 454 -14.53 -3.90 -12.52
C TRP A 454 -15.67 -4.19 -13.50
N LYS A 455 -16.88 -3.74 -13.19
CA LYS A 455 -18.04 -3.92 -14.07
C LYS A 455 -17.86 -3.21 -15.42
N ALA A 456 -17.28 -2.02 -15.40
CA ALA A 456 -16.95 -1.28 -16.62
C ALA A 456 -15.77 -1.91 -17.39
N LEU A 457 -14.86 -2.56 -16.65
CA LEU A 457 -13.64 -3.14 -17.20
C LEU A 457 -13.82 -4.55 -17.76
N MET A 458 -15.00 -5.14 -17.63
CA MET A 458 -15.30 -6.49 -18.12
C MET A 458 -15.54 -6.56 -19.63
N SER A 459 -15.74 -5.42 -20.32
CA SER A 459 -15.84 -5.45 -21.79
C SER A 459 -14.49 -5.83 -22.43
N ALA A 460 -14.55 -6.57 -23.54
CA ALA A 460 -13.35 -7.03 -24.25
C ALA A 460 -12.41 -5.87 -24.64
N ASN A 461 -13.00 -4.77 -25.11
CA ASN A 461 -12.24 -3.57 -25.52
C ASN A 461 -11.53 -2.90 -24.33
N MET A 462 -12.19 -2.85 -23.16
CA MET A 462 -11.61 -2.28 -21.94
C MET A 462 -10.51 -3.16 -21.36
N SER A 463 -10.67 -4.48 -21.42
CA SER A 463 -9.66 -5.43 -20.95
C SER A 463 -8.33 -5.25 -21.71
N GLU A 464 -8.38 -5.08 -23.02
CA GLU A 464 -7.17 -4.81 -23.84
C GLU A 464 -6.54 -3.44 -23.50
N TYR A 465 -7.36 -2.43 -23.21
CA TYR A 465 -6.89 -1.11 -22.83
C TYR A 465 -6.16 -1.11 -21.47
N ILE A 466 -6.71 -1.80 -20.47
CA ILE A 466 -6.06 -1.97 -19.18
C ILE A 466 -4.74 -2.74 -19.32
N LYS A 467 -4.74 -3.78 -20.12
CA LYS A 467 -3.53 -4.54 -20.42
C LYS A 467 -2.45 -3.64 -21.07
N TYR A 468 -2.83 -2.77 -22.00
CA TYR A 468 -1.96 -1.76 -22.56
C TYR A 468 -1.45 -0.79 -21.50
N LEU A 469 -2.34 -0.26 -20.66
CA LEU A 469 -2.02 0.67 -19.59
C LEU A 469 -0.97 0.09 -18.64
N PHE A 470 -1.24 -1.08 -18.04
CA PHE A 470 -0.34 -1.71 -17.07
C PHE A 470 1.04 -2.06 -17.65
N LYS A 471 1.11 -2.42 -18.92
CA LYS A 471 2.38 -2.69 -19.60
C LYS A 471 3.15 -1.42 -19.99
N THR A 472 2.45 -0.32 -20.21
CA THR A 472 3.02 0.86 -20.88
C THR A 472 3.34 2.00 -19.91
N VAL A 473 2.55 2.16 -18.83
CA VAL A 473 2.60 3.29 -17.89
C VAL A 473 4.00 3.52 -17.31
N ARG A 474 4.77 2.45 -17.08
CA ARG A 474 6.15 2.55 -16.56
C ARG A 474 7.10 3.35 -17.44
N LYS A 475 6.89 3.33 -18.77
CA LYS A 475 7.75 4.04 -19.75
C LYS A 475 7.60 5.56 -19.65
N TYR A 476 6.50 6.03 -19.08
CA TYR A 476 6.15 7.44 -18.99
C TYR A 476 6.25 8.00 -17.56
N PHE A 477 7.02 7.35 -16.69
CA PHE A 477 7.13 7.69 -15.28
C PHE A 477 5.75 7.72 -14.61
N GLY A 478 4.96 6.70 -14.89
CA GLY A 478 3.60 6.54 -14.39
C GLY A 478 3.43 5.28 -13.55
N GLU A 479 2.32 5.24 -12.82
CA GLU A 479 1.89 4.15 -11.95
C GLU A 479 0.40 3.89 -12.18
N ALA A 480 0.04 2.62 -12.33
CA ALA A 480 -1.35 2.18 -12.32
C ALA A 480 -1.63 1.47 -10.99
N VAL A 481 -2.67 1.91 -10.30
CA VAL A 481 -3.11 1.37 -9.01
C VAL A 481 -4.52 0.85 -9.17
N VAL A 482 -4.73 -0.38 -8.77
CA VAL A 482 -6.04 -1.00 -8.76
C VAL A 482 -6.39 -1.37 -7.35
N VAL A 483 -7.61 -1.05 -6.95
CA VAL A 483 -8.14 -1.26 -5.62
C VAL A 483 -9.42 -2.10 -5.72
N THR A 484 -9.50 -3.21 -4.97
CA THR A 484 -10.67 -4.08 -4.98
C THR A 484 -11.03 -4.58 -3.58
N GLN A 485 -12.29 -4.91 -3.40
CA GLN A 485 -12.79 -5.55 -2.18
C GLN A 485 -12.74 -7.07 -2.28
N GLU A 486 -12.97 -7.64 -3.43
CA GLU A 486 -13.08 -9.08 -3.63
C GLU A 486 -12.09 -9.57 -4.69
N VAL A 487 -11.47 -10.70 -4.40
CA VAL A 487 -10.56 -11.35 -5.35
C VAL A 487 -11.34 -11.97 -6.51
N ASP A 488 -12.55 -12.41 -6.23
CA ASP A 488 -13.41 -13.06 -7.23
C ASP A 488 -13.78 -12.11 -8.40
N ASP A 489 -13.83 -10.79 -8.15
CA ASP A 489 -14.05 -9.77 -9.18
C ASP A 489 -12.95 -9.76 -10.25
N ILE A 490 -11.72 -10.10 -9.84
CA ILE A 490 -10.55 -10.14 -10.74
C ILE A 490 -10.46 -11.46 -11.49
N ILE A 491 -10.87 -12.54 -10.83
CA ILE A 491 -10.77 -13.89 -11.39
C ILE A 491 -11.80 -14.11 -12.51
N SER A 492 -12.92 -13.39 -12.46
CA SER A 492 -13.96 -13.46 -13.48
C SER A 492 -13.48 -13.12 -14.88
N SER A 493 -12.42 -12.30 -15.00
CA SER A 493 -11.77 -11.98 -16.29
C SER A 493 -10.31 -12.45 -16.32
N PRO A 494 -9.99 -13.53 -17.02
CA PRO A 494 -8.61 -14.04 -17.15
C PRO A 494 -7.63 -12.99 -17.68
N VAL A 495 -8.05 -12.15 -18.63
CA VAL A 495 -7.22 -11.12 -19.24
C VAL A 495 -6.87 -10.02 -18.23
N VAL A 496 -7.85 -9.59 -17.45
CA VAL A 496 -7.65 -8.57 -16.40
C VAL A 496 -6.76 -9.12 -15.29
N LYS A 497 -7.03 -10.35 -14.84
CA LYS A 497 -6.22 -11.04 -13.84
C LYS A 497 -4.74 -11.06 -14.21
N GLU A 498 -4.42 -11.56 -15.41
CA GLU A 498 -3.04 -11.66 -15.87
C GLU A 498 -2.41 -10.27 -16.07
N ALA A 499 -3.15 -9.32 -16.64
CA ALA A 499 -2.64 -7.99 -16.89
C ALA A 499 -2.35 -7.22 -15.59
N ILE A 500 -3.20 -7.31 -14.58
CA ILE A 500 -3.08 -6.54 -13.35
C ILE A 500 -2.12 -7.21 -12.37
N ILE A 501 -2.37 -8.48 -12.01
CA ILE A 501 -1.61 -9.16 -10.96
C ILE A 501 -0.16 -9.36 -11.36
N ASN A 502 0.09 -9.77 -12.61
CA ASN A 502 1.44 -10.04 -13.10
C ASN A 502 2.23 -8.75 -13.40
N ASN A 503 1.56 -7.61 -13.56
CA ASN A 503 2.22 -6.32 -13.78
C ASN A 503 2.09 -5.37 -12.58
N SER A 504 1.78 -5.88 -11.39
CA SER A 504 1.79 -5.14 -10.13
C SER A 504 2.82 -5.76 -9.18
N ASP A 505 4.03 -5.21 -9.18
CA ASP A 505 5.11 -5.69 -8.32
C ASP A 505 4.92 -5.24 -6.86
N CYS A 506 4.16 -4.19 -6.62
CA CYS A 506 3.75 -3.78 -5.29
C CYS A 506 2.34 -4.33 -4.98
N LYS A 507 2.26 -5.20 -3.98
CA LYS A 507 1.00 -5.74 -3.48
C LYS A 507 0.73 -5.21 -2.10
N ILE A 508 -0.48 -4.72 -1.87
CA ILE A 508 -0.89 -4.11 -0.60
C ILE A 508 -2.17 -4.80 -0.14
N LEU A 509 -2.12 -5.42 1.02
CA LEU A 509 -3.27 -6.10 1.60
C LEU A 509 -3.64 -5.47 2.94
N LEU A 510 -4.92 -5.17 3.09
CA LEU A 510 -5.50 -4.75 4.35
C LEU A 510 -6.04 -5.98 5.11
N ASP A 511 -6.74 -5.77 6.19
CA ASP A 511 -7.27 -6.82 7.07
C ASP A 511 -8.08 -7.88 6.29
N GLN A 512 -7.61 -9.11 6.27
CA GLN A 512 -8.19 -10.23 5.53
C GLN A 512 -8.95 -11.22 6.44
N ARG A 513 -9.22 -10.89 7.71
CA ARG A 513 -9.90 -11.79 8.65
C ARG A 513 -11.24 -12.32 8.14
N LYS A 514 -11.96 -11.50 7.40
CA LYS A 514 -13.23 -11.91 6.75
C LYS A 514 -13.07 -13.09 5.78
N TYR A 515 -11.88 -13.24 5.18
CA TYR A 515 -11.56 -14.28 4.20
C TYR A 515 -10.60 -15.35 4.72
N MET A 516 -10.41 -15.46 6.03
CA MET A 516 -9.46 -16.39 6.64
C MET A 516 -9.64 -17.84 6.11
N ASN A 517 -10.88 -18.31 6.00
CA ASN A 517 -11.19 -19.65 5.51
C ASN A 517 -10.92 -19.86 4.01
N LYS A 518 -10.85 -18.79 3.23
CA LYS A 518 -10.60 -18.81 1.78
C LYS A 518 -9.20 -18.26 1.45
N PHE A 519 -8.37 -17.97 2.44
CA PHE A 519 -7.10 -17.28 2.23
C PHE A 519 -6.11 -18.11 1.40
N ASP A 520 -6.19 -19.43 1.42
CA ASP A 520 -5.38 -20.32 0.57
C ASP A 520 -5.55 -20.01 -0.93
N HIS A 521 -6.74 -19.55 -1.32
CA HIS A 521 -6.98 -19.12 -2.69
C HIS A 521 -6.28 -17.80 -3.01
N ILE A 522 -6.37 -16.81 -2.10
CA ILE A 522 -5.69 -15.52 -2.21
C ILE A 522 -4.18 -15.73 -2.25
N GLN A 523 -3.64 -16.58 -1.37
CA GLN A 523 -2.23 -16.90 -1.32
C GLN A 523 -1.71 -17.45 -2.65
N ARG A 524 -2.39 -18.43 -3.21
CA ARG A 524 -2.02 -19.02 -4.52
C ARG A 524 -2.15 -18.03 -5.68
N LEU A 525 -3.20 -17.22 -5.68
CA LEU A 525 -3.46 -16.23 -6.72
C LEU A 525 -2.38 -15.15 -6.77
N LEU A 526 -1.99 -14.64 -5.60
CA LEU A 526 -1.00 -13.56 -5.48
C LEU A 526 0.44 -14.07 -5.38
N GLY A 527 0.65 -15.39 -5.31
CA GLY A 527 1.98 -16.01 -5.18
C GLY A 527 2.65 -15.69 -3.85
N LEU A 528 1.88 -15.66 -2.75
CA LEU A 528 2.40 -15.31 -1.42
C LEU A 528 3.09 -16.51 -0.76
N THR A 529 4.17 -16.25 -0.06
CA THR A 529 4.88 -17.21 0.80
C THR A 529 4.10 -17.44 2.11
N ASP A 530 4.44 -18.51 2.85
CA ASP A 530 3.82 -18.78 4.17
C ASP A 530 4.17 -17.69 5.19
N LYS A 531 5.36 -17.10 5.10
CA LYS A 531 5.75 -15.94 5.91
C LYS A 531 4.83 -14.75 5.63
N GLU A 532 4.60 -14.41 4.37
CA GLU A 532 3.72 -13.30 3.98
C GLU A 532 2.27 -13.56 4.40
N ARG A 533 1.81 -14.81 4.27
CA ARG A 533 0.51 -15.24 4.80
C ARG A 533 0.41 -14.95 6.30
N GLY A 534 1.41 -15.34 7.09
CA GLY A 534 1.44 -15.09 8.53
C GLY A 534 1.38 -13.59 8.86
N GLN A 535 2.15 -12.79 8.14
CA GLN A 535 2.13 -11.33 8.28
C GLN A 535 0.75 -10.74 7.97
N ILE A 536 0.13 -11.13 6.86
CA ILE A 536 -1.18 -10.60 6.44
C ILE A 536 -2.28 -10.99 7.44
N LEU A 537 -2.29 -12.23 7.90
CA LEU A 537 -3.29 -12.70 8.86
C LEU A 537 -3.08 -12.12 10.26
N SER A 538 -1.91 -11.55 10.57
CA SER A 538 -1.65 -10.85 11.83
C SER A 538 -2.16 -9.40 11.87
N ILE A 539 -2.61 -8.85 10.73
CA ILE A 539 -3.09 -7.47 10.64
C ILE A 539 -4.21 -7.19 11.63
N ASN A 540 -4.10 -6.12 12.39
CA ASN A 540 -5.05 -5.65 13.40
C ASN A 540 -5.37 -6.64 14.55
N GLN A 541 -4.57 -7.69 14.75
CA GLN A 541 -4.81 -8.64 15.84
C GLN A 541 -4.30 -8.15 17.20
N ALA A 542 -3.29 -7.29 17.20
CA ALA A 542 -2.64 -6.80 18.40
C ALA A 542 -2.52 -5.27 18.40
N ASN A 543 -3.61 -4.57 18.04
CA ASN A 543 -3.63 -3.12 18.06
C ASN A 543 -3.42 -2.57 19.46
N HIS A 544 -2.55 -1.57 19.60
CA HIS A 544 -2.30 -0.90 20.87
C HIS A 544 -3.55 -0.08 21.29
N PRO A 545 -4.08 -0.27 22.52
CA PRO A 545 -5.34 0.35 22.93
C PRO A 545 -5.36 1.88 22.90
N GLY A 546 -4.21 2.53 23.12
CA GLY A 546 -4.10 4.00 23.14
C GLY A 546 -3.85 4.64 21.76
N ARG A 547 -3.70 3.85 20.70
CA ARG A 547 -3.37 4.35 19.36
C ARG A 547 -4.50 4.07 18.37
N PHE A 548 -4.83 5.08 17.56
CA PHE A 548 -5.85 4.97 16.52
C PHE A 548 -5.19 4.80 15.15
N TYR A 549 -5.04 3.57 14.70
CA TYR A 549 -4.42 3.22 13.42
C TYR A 549 -5.07 1.99 12.80
N ARG A 550 -4.80 1.80 11.52
CA ARG A 550 -5.08 0.57 10.78
C ARG A 550 -3.79 0.03 10.22
N GLU A 551 -3.60 -1.26 10.34
CA GLU A 551 -2.42 -1.90 9.79
C GLU A 551 -2.64 -2.29 8.33
N VAL A 552 -1.56 -2.30 7.58
CA VAL A 552 -1.51 -2.67 6.17
C VAL A 552 -0.24 -3.46 5.89
N TRP A 553 -0.37 -4.54 5.16
CA TRP A 553 0.76 -5.29 4.66
C TRP A 553 1.17 -4.77 3.28
N ILE A 554 2.48 -4.59 3.07
CA ILE A 554 3.06 -4.15 1.80
C ILE A 554 4.13 -5.15 1.39
N GLY A 555 3.95 -5.76 0.21
CA GLY A 555 4.91 -6.67 -0.42
C GLY A 555 5.45 -6.08 -1.71
N LEU A 556 6.76 -6.21 -1.92
CA LEU A 556 7.51 -5.65 -3.04
C LEU A 556 8.27 -6.76 -3.77
N GLY A 557 7.93 -6.99 -5.04
CA GLY A 557 8.63 -7.92 -5.94
C GLY A 557 8.70 -9.38 -5.45
N GLY A 558 7.85 -9.78 -4.49
CA GLY A 558 7.88 -11.12 -3.89
C GLY A 558 9.12 -11.41 -3.03
N THR A 559 9.94 -10.42 -2.74
CA THR A 559 11.20 -10.60 -1.99
C THR A 559 11.23 -9.82 -0.68
N GLN A 560 10.53 -8.70 -0.59
CA GLN A 560 10.43 -7.87 0.61
C GLN A 560 8.97 -7.68 1.00
N SER A 561 8.68 -7.89 2.26
CA SER A 561 7.34 -7.66 2.78
C SER A 561 7.37 -7.26 4.26
N ALA A 562 6.43 -6.40 4.65
CA ALA A 562 6.28 -5.97 6.03
C ALA A 562 4.86 -5.45 6.31
N VAL A 563 4.50 -5.39 7.60
CA VAL A 563 3.23 -4.81 8.07
C VAL A 563 3.52 -3.46 8.71
N TYR A 564 2.85 -2.44 8.24
CA TYR A 564 2.96 -1.07 8.73
C TYR A 564 1.63 -0.60 9.31
N ALA A 565 1.67 0.42 10.14
CA ALA A 565 0.47 1.09 10.63
C ALA A 565 0.23 2.40 9.86
N THR A 566 -1.02 2.64 9.48
CA THR A 566 -1.48 3.91 8.92
C THR A 566 -2.06 4.72 10.06
N GLU A 567 -1.26 5.58 10.64
CA GLU A 567 -1.64 6.49 11.72
C GLU A 567 -1.66 7.92 11.18
N VAL A 568 -2.75 8.63 11.41
CA VAL A 568 -2.99 9.96 10.85
C VAL A 568 -3.43 10.92 11.93
N SER A 569 -3.30 12.23 11.68
CA SER A 569 -3.82 13.25 12.58
C SER A 569 -5.36 13.28 12.61
N ASP A 570 -5.95 13.94 13.59
CA ASP A 570 -7.40 14.10 13.66
C ASP A 570 -7.92 14.94 12.48
N GLU A 571 -7.11 15.87 11.94
CA GLU A 571 -7.41 16.64 10.74
C GLU A 571 -7.42 15.74 9.49
N GLU A 572 -6.41 14.91 9.30
CA GLU A 572 -6.36 13.94 8.19
C GLU A 572 -7.53 12.98 8.26
N TYR A 573 -7.88 12.50 9.46
CA TYR A 573 -9.03 11.62 9.66
C TYR A 573 -10.33 12.28 9.23
N ALA A 574 -10.56 13.54 9.62
CA ALA A 574 -11.78 14.29 9.27
C ALA A 574 -11.96 14.45 7.75
N VAL A 575 -10.83 14.50 7.00
CA VAL A 575 -10.83 14.59 5.53
C VAL A 575 -11.02 13.23 4.87
N TYR A 576 -10.46 12.15 5.46
CA TYR A 576 -10.46 10.81 4.84
C TYR A 576 -11.67 9.96 5.20
N THR A 577 -12.44 10.36 6.21
CA THR A 577 -13.59 9.57 6.66
C THR A 577 -14.59 9.35 5.55
N THR A 578 -15.08 8.11 5.45
CA THR A 578 -16.17 7.72 4.53
C THR A 578 -17.50 7.57 5.26
N GLU A 579 -17.52 7.80 6.57
CA GLU A 579 -18.72 7.75 7.38
C GLU A 579 -19.64 8.93 7.05
N GLU A 580 -20.87 8.64 6.63
CA GLU A 580 -21.81 9.66 6.13
C GLU A 580 -22.12 10.72 7.17
N SER A 581 -22.35 10.32 8.41
CA SER A 581 -22.65 11.23 9.52
C SER A 581 -21.50 12.22 9.79
N GLU A 582 -20.25 11.75 9.75
CA GLU A 582 -19.06 12.58 9.93
C GLU A 582 -18.84 13.54 8.74
N LYS A 583 -19.10 13.08 7.52
CA LYS A 583 -19.04 13.93 6.32
C LYS A 583 -20.08 15.07 6.38
N LEU A 584 -21.31 14.74 6.78
CA LEU A 584 -22.38 15.74 6.92
C LEU A 584 -22.05 16.75 8.02
N GLU A 585 -21.48 16.32 9.17
CA GLU A 585 -21.03 17.21 10.24
C GLU A 585 -19.98 18.20 9.71
N LEU A 586 -18.99 17.70 8.96
CA LEU A 586 -17.93 18.52 8.35
C LEU A 586 -18.51 19.54 7.35
N GLN A 587 -19.40 19.11 6.45
CA GLN A 587 -20.02 19.97 5.45
C GLN A 587 -20.89 21.05 6.09
N LYS A 588 -21.66 20.69 7.13
CA LYS A 588 -22.49 21.65 7.87
C LYS A 588 -21.62 22.72 8.52
N LEU A 589 -20.56 22.28 9.22
CA LEU A 589 -19.65 23.22 9.88
C LEU A 589 -18.91 24.10 8.85
N ALA A 590 -18.53 23.56 7.71
CA ALA A 590 -17.93 24.37 6.64
C ALA A 590 -18.88 25.45 6.13
N LYS A 591 -20.18 25.14 5.95
CA LYS A 591 -21.20 26.15 5.59
C LYS A 591 -21.35 27.22 6.65
N GLU A 592 -21.38 26.87 7.94
CA GLU A 592 -21.44 27.80 9.06
C GLU A 592 -20.22 28.73 9.13
N LEU A 593 -19.06 28.25 8.68
CA LEU A 593 -17.82 29.02 8.61
C LEU A 593 -17.60 29.72 7.25
N GLY A 594 -18.66 30.01 6.53
CA GLY A 594 -18.64 30.77 5.27
C GLY A 594 -18.03 29.98 4.08
N GLY A 595 -18.14 28.66 4.09
CA GLY A 595 -17.60 27.79 3.05
C GLY A 595 -16.13 27.36 3.27
N ASN A 596 -15.51 27.77 4.36
CA ASN A 596 -14.10 27.47 4.62
C ASN A 596 -13.91 26.06 5.19
N LEU A 597 -13.60 25.11 4.31
CA LEU A 597 -13.41 23.69 4.68
C LEU A 597 -12.19 23.48 5.59
N GLU A 598 -11.10 24.22 5.40
CA GLU A 598 -9.90 24.09 6.24
C GLU A 598 -10.17 24.46 7.71
N LEU A 599 -10.92 25.53 7.95
CA LEU A 599 -11.33 25.91 9.30
C LEU A 599 -12.28 24.87 9.92
N ALA A 600 -13.19 24.32 9.14
CA ALA A 600 -14.09 23.27 9.59
C ALA A 600 -13.33 22.00 10.00
N VAL A 601 -12.36 21.58 9.21
CA VAL A 601 -11.47 20.42 9.51
C VAL A 601 -10.73 20.65 10.82
N LYS A 602 -10.11 21.83 11.02
CA LYS A 602 -9.42 22.17 12.27
C LYS A 602 -10.35 22.11 13.48
N ARG A 603 -11.56 22.64 13.33
CA ARG A 603 -12.54 22.65 14.43
C ARG A 603 -13.05 21.26 14.80
N ILE A 604 -13.31 20.40 13.81
CA ILE A 604 -13.67 19.00 14.06
C ILE A 604 -12.52 18.27 14.76
N ALA A 605 -11.29 18.47 14.33
CA ALA A 605 -10.12 17.87 14.96
C ALA A 605 -9.97 18.28 16.44
N GLU A 606 -10.18 19.57 16.75
CA GLU A 606 -10.20 20.06 18.14
C GLU A 606 -11.30 19.38 18.97
N MET A 607 -12.54 19.32 18.46
CA MET A 607 -13.66 18.65 19.13
C MET A 607 -13.38 17.16 19.39
N ARG A 608 -12.72 16.46 18.45
CA ARG A 608 -12.32 15.06 18.63
C ARG A 608 -11.27 14.91 19.72
N ARG A 609 -10.25 15.79 19.79
CA ARG A 609 -9.25 15.79 20.85
C ARG A 609 -9.86 16.05 22.22
N GLU A 610 -10.82 16.97 22.33
CA GLU A 610 -11.55 17.24 23.56
C GLU A 610 -12.37 16.02 24.01
N ARG A 611 -13.08 15.35 23.11
CA ARG A 611 -13.83 14.11 23.40
C ARG A 611 -12.88 12.98 23.87
N LYS A 612 -11.73 12.82 23.22
CA LYS A 612 -10.72 11.81 23.67
C LYS A 612 -10.19 12.11 25.08
N ARG A 613 -9.91 13.38 25.40
CA ARG A 613 -9.46 13.80 26.74
C ARG A 613 -10.53 13.60 27.81
N SER A 614 -11.79 13.82 27.50
CA SER A 614 -12.91 13.62 28.44
C SER A 614 -13.17 12.14 28.69
N ASN A 615 -13.10 11.30 27.67
CA ASN A 615 -13.28 9.83 27.79
C ASN A 615 -12.08 9.11 28.41
N GLY A 616 -10.88 9.67 28.31
CA GLY A 616 -9.67 9.12 28.96
C GLY A 616 -9.53 9.50 30.45
N LYS A 617 -10.45 10.33 30.98
CA LYS A 617 -10.54 10.68 32.40
C LYS A 617 -11.63 9.91 33.15
N ALA A 618 -12.40 9.06 32.47
CA ALA A 618 -13.38 8.14 33.05
C ALA A 618 -12.84 6.70 33.01
#